data_888f24aea6908731b139bfc36b3a10db
#
_entry.id   888f24aea6908731b139bfc36b3a10db
#
_cell.length_a   1.000
_cell.length_b   1.000
_cell.length_c   1.000
_cell.angle_alpha   90.00
_cell.angle_beta   90.00
_cell.angle_gamma   90.00
#
_symmetry.space_group_name_H-M   'P 1'
#
loop_
_entity.id
_entity.type
_entity.pdbx_description
1 polymer ?
#
loop_
_entity_poly.entity_id
_entity_poly.type
_entity_poly.pdbx_seq_one_letter_code
_entity_poly.pdbx_strand_id
1 'polypeptide(L)'
;MTNRIPELASLSLREKLAQLLFVRIGSNLPPVRTVEEDAVRVAGLVERFALGGLLLFNGQSEQTAGTLEKLQAAARYPMLIGADIERGIGQQLRGYTLFPHAMAFDALGDDAEKQVYEFARLTALAARAHGIHMTFSPVADVNIDPRNPIIATRAFGNDPQRVAQLVTAYVAGSQAGGCLAAAKHFPGHGNTHEDSHHALPTVHGTREEMAACELVPFQAAIAAGLPLIMTAHVSYPSWDASGNPATLSKPILQDLLRGEMKFEGAVVSDSLLMEGVKSQFDNEGELVLHTLLAGVDLQLDVNDPGVVLAALEQAVADGLLPLARVDEACERVL
;
A
#
# COMPACT_ATOMS: atom_id res chain seq x y z
N MET A 1 -6.56 -26.83 -11.08
CA MET A 1 -7.06 -25.83 -12.05
C MET A 1 -6.00 -24.74 -12.13
N THR A 2 -5.52 -24.36 -13.30
CA THR A 2 -4.60 -23.21 -13.41
C THR A 2 -5.41 -21.97 -13.05
N ASN A 3 -5.13 -21.37 -11.87
CA ASN A 3 -5.72 -20.09 -11.47
C ASN A 3 -5.31 -19.04 -12.49
N ARG A 4 -6.20 -18.76 -13.43
CA ARG A 4 -6.03 -17.68 -14.43
C ARG A 4 -6.55 -16.38 -13.82
N ILE A 5 -5.84 -15.28 -14.08
CA ILE A 5 -6.37 -13.93 -13.85
C ILE A 5 -7.72 -13.85 -14.60
N PRO A 6 -8.82 -13.49 -13.91
CA PRO A 6 -10.13 -13.43 -14.54
C PRO A 6 -10.22 -12.26 -15.52
N GLU A 7 -11.03 -12.43 -16.56
CA GLU A 7 -11.43 -11.29 -17.39
C GLU A 7 -12.47 -10.46 -16.63
N LEU A 8 -12.32 -9.15 -16.60
CA LEU A 8 -13.20 -8.23 -15.86
C LEU A 8 -14.70 -8.45 -16.19
N ALA A 9 -15.00 -8.66 -17.46
CA ALA A 9 -16.37 -8.89 -17.93
C ALA A 9 -16.99 -10.21 -17.43
N SER A 10 -16.17 -11.16 -16.98
CA SER A 10 -16.62 -12.45 -16.44
C SER A 10 -16.95 -12.42 -14.95
N LEU A 11 -16.55 -11.36 -14.24
CA LEU A 11 -16.76 -11.22 -12.81
C LEU A 11 -18.15 -10.67 -12.49
N SER A 12 -18.83 -11.30 -11.51
CA SER A 12 -20.00 -10.69 -10.87
C SER A 12 -19.60 -9.43 -10.10
N LEU A 13 -20.57 -8.56 -9.78
CA LEU A 13 -20.34 -7.37 -8.96
C LEU A 13 -19.62 -7.72 -7.65
N ARG A 14 -20.10 -8.75 -6.93
CA ARG A 14 -19.49 -9.19 -5.67
C ARG A 14 -18.04 -9.62 -5.85
N GLU A 15 -17.72 -10.31 -6.94
CA GLU A 15 -16.34 -10.72 -7.23
C GLU A 15 -15.46 -9.52 -7.56
N LYS A 16 -15.93 -8.56 -8.36
CA LYS A 16 -15.24 -7.31 -8.65
C LYS A 16 -14.89 -6.56 -7.36
N LEU A 17 -15.87 -6.37 -6.49
CA LEU A 17 -15.69 -5.72 -5.20
C LEU A 17 -14.68 -6.49 -4.32
N ALA A 18 -14.76 -7.81 -4.28
CA ALA A 18 -13.85 -8.65 -3.49
C ALA A 18 -12.41 -8.60 -3.98
N GLN A 19 -12.18 -8.44 -5.31
CA GLN A 19 -10.83 -8.27 -5.88
C GLN A 19 -10.14 -6.98 -5.42
N LEU A 20 -10.86 -6.01 -4.89
CA LEU A 20 -10.31 -4.77 -4.36
C LEU A 20 -9.92 -4.87 -2.88
N LEU A 21 -10.24 -5.99 -2.20
CA LEU A 21 -10.05 -6.15 -0.76
C LEU A 21 -8.83 -7.01 -0.44
N PHE A 22 -7.99 -6.49 0.46
CA PHE A 22 -6.85 -7.19 1.04
C PHE A 22 -7.07 -7.42 2.53
N VAL A 23 -6.99 -8.68 2.95
CA VAL A 23 -7.12 -9.05 4.35
C VAL A 23 -5.76 -9.36 4.95
N ARG A 24 -5.58 -9.07 6.23
CA ARG A 24 -4.36 -9.37 6.97
C ARG A 24 -4.20 -10.86 7.18
N ILE A 25 -2.96 -11.36 7.05
CA ILE A 25 -2.53 -12.68 7.52
C ILE A 25 -1.30 -12.53 8.42
N GLY A 26 -1.38 -13.08 9.62
CA GLY A 26 -0.43 -12.81 10.70
C GLY A 26 -0.61 -11.43 11.31
N SER A 27 0.08 -11.13 12.40
CA SER A 27 0.08 -9.81 13.05
C SER A 27 1.29 -9.62 13.93
N ASN A 28 1.92 -8.44 13.86
CA ASN A 28 2.95 -7.97 14.78
C ASN A 28 2.36 -7.21 15.97
N LEU A 29 1.07 -6.86 15.91
CA LEU A 29 0.33 -6.16 16.97
C LEU A 29 -0.58 -7.14 17.73
N PRO A 30 -0.93 -6.85 19.00
CA PRO A 30 -1.83 -7.70 19.77
C PRO A 30 -3.23 -7.86 19.13
N PRO A 31 -3.75 -9.08 19.07
CA PRO A 31 -3.09 -10.33 19.42
C PRO A 31 -2.04 -10.73 18.37
N VAL A 32 -0.77 -10.85 18.80
CA VAL A 32 0.32 -11.27 17.91
C VAL A 32 0.07 -12.68 17.41
N ARG A 33 0.20 -12.91 16.09
CA ARG A 33 0.03 -14.21 15.45
C ARG A 33 1.02 -14.34 14.30
N THR A 34 1.54 -15.54 14.11
CA THR A 34 2.28 -15.84 12.89
C THR A 34 1.32 -16.07 11.71
N VAL A 35 1.86 -16.06 10.48
CA VAL A 35 1.11 -16.46 9.27
C VAL A 35 0.50 -17.86 9.44
N GLU A 36 1.28 -18.78 10.01
CA GLU A 36 0.90 -20.19 10.20
C GLU A 36 -0.24 -20.35 11.22
N GLU A 37 -0.20 -19.60 12.32
CA GLU A 37 -1.26 -19.59 13.35
C GLU A 37 -2.56 -18.97 12.82
N ASP A 38 -2.46 -18.01 11.92
CA ASP A 38 -3.62 -17.30 11.36
C ASP A 38 -4.20 -17.96 10.09
N ALA A 39 -3.49 -18.95 9.52
CA ALA A 39 -3.83 -19.58 8.25
C ALA A 39 -5.25 -20.17 8.21
N VAL A 40 -5.72 -20.76 9.32
CA VAL A 40 -7.07 -21.35 9.38
C VAL A 40 -8.17 -20.28 9.23
N ARG A 41 -8.02 -19.14 9.91
CA ARG A 41 -8.97 -18.02 9.79
C ARG A 41 -8.98 -17.50 8.36
N VAL A 42 -7.80 -17.27 7.78
CA VAL A 42 -7.67 -16.73 6.43
C VAL A 42 -8.16 -17.72 5.37
N ALA A 43 -7.93 -19.02 5.53
CA ALA A 43 -8.48 -20.05 4.63
C ALA A 43 -10.01 -19.97 4.55
N GLY A 44 -10.70 -19.82 5.69
CA GLY A 44 -12.14 -19.64 5.71
C GLY A 44 -12.63 -18.38 5.00
N LEU A 45 -11.82 -17.28 4.98
CA LEU A 45 -12.14 -16.08 4.20
C LEU A 45 -11.91 -16.29 2.70
N VAL A 46 -10.79 -16.91 2.32
CA VAL A 46 -10.43 -17.23 0.93
C VAL A 46 -11.45 -18.16 0.27
N GLU A 47 -11.96 -19.16 1.01
CA GLU A 47 -13.01 -20.07 0.51
C GLU A 47 -14.36 -19.37 0.29
N ARG A 48 -14.68 -18.37 1.12
CA ARG A 48 -15.96 -17.63 1.06
C ARG A 48 -15.97 -16.47 0.09
N PHE A 49 -14.82 -15.84 -0.11
CA PHE A 49 -14.71 -14.59 -0.87
C PHE A 49 -13.62 -14.71 -1.93
N ALA A 50 -13.87 -14.12 -3.11
CA ALA A 50 -12.89 -14.01 -4.19
C ALA A 50 -11.93 -12.82 -3.92
N LEU A 51 -11.19 -12.85 -2.80
CA LEU A 51 -10.33 -11.77 -2.35
C LEU A 51 -9.25 -11.41 -3.37
N GLY A 52 -8.94 -10.11 -3.51
CA GLY A 52 -7.85 -9.62 -4.36
C GLY A 52 -6.47 -9.94 -3.79
N GLY A 53 -6.33 -9.97 -2.45
CA GLY A 53 -5.03 -10.26 -1.88
C GLY A 53 -4.97 -10.39 -0.37
N LEU A 54 -3.72 -10.58 0.08
CA LEU A 54 -3.37 -10.70 1.50
C LEU A 54 -2.29 -9.66 1.86
N LEU A 55 -2.42 -9.08 3.05
CA LEU A 55 -1.41 -8.25 3.69
C LEU A 55 -0.67 -9.09 4.74
N LEU A 56 0.61 -9.40 4.49
CA LEU A 56 1.39 -10.35 5.27
C LEU A 56 2.19 -9.67 6.37
N PHE A 57 2.05 -10.21 7.59
CA PHE A 57 2.90 -9.90 8.75
C PHE A 57 3.37 -11.17 9.45
N ASN A 58 4.56 -11.10 10.09
CA ASN A 58 5.05 -12.08 11.07
C ASN A 58 5.06 -13.55 10.59
N GLY A 59 5.71 -13.82 9.45
CA GLY A 59 5.88 -15.19 8.95
C GLY A 59 7.10 -15.91 9.53
N GLN A 60 7.11 -17.24 9.41
CA GLN A 60 8.26 -18.11 9.69
C GLN A 60 8.91 -18.52 8.37
N SER A 61 10.22 -18.32 8.24
CA SER A 61 10.94 -18.36 6.96
C SER A 61 10.63 -19.57 6.06
N GLU A 62 10.66 -20.78 6.61
CA GLU A 62 10.51 -22.01 5.82
C GLU A 62 9.05 -22.44 5.65
N GLN A 63 8.16 -22.04 6.54
CA GLN A 63 6.77 -22.50 6.58
C GLN A 63 5.81 -21.56 5.84
N THR A 64 6.13 -20.26 5.81
CA THR A 64 5.25 -19.24 5.24
C THR A 64 4.99 -19.46 3.75
N ALA A 65 6.01 -19.80 2.96
CA ALA A 65 5.83 -20.06 1.52
C ALA A 65 4.81 -21.19 1.26
N GLY A 66 4.96 -22.32 1.98
CA GLY A 66 4.02 -23.45 1.87
C GLY A 66 2.60 -23.13 2.36
N THR A 67 2.47 -22.24 3.36
CA THR A 67 1.16 -21.75 3.83
C THR A 67 0.49 -20.87 2.78
N LEU A 68 1.24 -19.93 2.21
CA LEU A 68 0.73 -19.06 1.14
C LEU A 68 0.37 -19.85 -0.12
N GLU A 69 1.16 -20.85 -0.49
CA GLU A 69 0.85 -21.74 -1.63
C GLU A 69 -0.48 -22.47 -1.44
N LYS A 70 -0.75 -22.99 -0.24
CA LYS A 70 -2.02 -23.65 0.08
C LYS A 70 -3.21 -22.68 0.00
N LEU A 71 -3.07 -21.48 0.53
CA LEU A 71 -4.10 -20.44 0.45
C LEU A 71 -4.35 -20.03 -1.00
N GLN A 72 -3.29 -19.85 -1.78
CA GLN A 72 -3.37 -19.53 -3.20
C GLN A 72 -4.06 -20.64 -4.02
N ALA A 73 -3.79 -21.91 -3.67
CA ALA A 73 -4.44 -23.05 -4.32
C ALA A 73 -5.94 -23.18 -3.97
N ALA A 74 -6.35 -22.72 -2.78
CA ALA A 74 -7.74 -22.67 -2.34
C ALA A 74 -8.51 -21.47 -2.89
N ALA A 75 -7.80 -20.42 -3.31
CA ALA A 75 -8.41 -19.19 -3.82
C ALA A 75 -9.11 -19.43 -5.16
N ARG A 76 -10.24 -18.75 -5.36
CA ARG A 76 -11.01 -18.79 -6.60
C ARG A 76 -10.25 -18.15 -7.78
N TYR A 77 -9.55 -17.06 -7.52
CA TYR A 77 -8.69 -16.34 -8.45
C TYR A 77 -7.31 -16.13 -7.82
N PRO A 78 -6.25 -15.89 -8.63
CA PRO A 78 -4.95 -15.55 -8.09
C PRO A 78 -5.03 -14.33 -7.18
N MET A 79 -4.43 -14.44 -5.99
CA MET A 79 -4.35 -13.33 -5.03
C MET A 79 -2.98 -12.65 -5.11
N LEU A 80 -2.97 -11.33 -5.01
CA LEU A 80 -1.74 -10.60 -4.74
C LEU A 80 -1.40 -10.70 -3.24
N ILE A 81 -0.12 -10.88 -2.92
CA ILE A 81 0.36 -10.91 -1.53
C ILE A 81 1.36 -9.78 -1.38
N GLY A 82 1.03 -8.83 -0.49
CA GLY A 82 1.84 -7.67 -0.20
C GLY A 82 2.38 -7.70 1.22
N ALA A 83 3.51 -7.04 1.45
CA ALA A 83 4.12 -6.92 2.77
C ALA A 83 4.93 -5.62 2.91
N ASP A 84 5.02 -5.09 4.15
CA ASP A 84 5.96 -4.04 4.51
C ASP A 84 7.36 -4.63 4.67
N ILE A 85 8.17 -4.53 3.63
CA ILE A 85 9.55 -5.04 3.60
C ILE A 85 10.56 -3.93 3.30
N GLU A 86 10.42 -2.80 4.01
CA GLU A 86 11.30 -1.62 3.90
C GLU A 86 12.77 -1.93 4.21
N ARG A 87 13.01 -2.93 5.05
CA ARG A 87 14.33 -3.37 5.52
C ARG A 87 14.68 -4.78 5.05
N GLY A 88 14.20 -5.18 3.86
CA GLY A 88 14.35 -6.53 3.36
C GLY A 88 13.33 -7.50 3.97
N ILE A 89 13.30 -8.72 3.42
CA ILE A 89 12.30 -9.75 3.78
C ILE A 89 12.35 -10.14 5.26
N GLY A 90 13.50 -9.96 5.93
CA GLY A 90 13.66 -10.22 7.37
C GLY A 90 12.80 -9.33 8.27
N GLN A 91 12.20 -8.27 7.73
CA GLN A 91 11.24 -7.46 8.48
C GLN A 91 9.95 -8.22 8.78
N GLN A 92 9.52 -9.10 7.90
CA GLN A 92 8.29 -9.89 8.06
C GLN A 92 8.52 -11.39 8.21
N LEU A 93 9.63 -11.92 7.70
CA LEU A 93 9.93 -13.35 7.78
C LEU A 93 11.11 -13.60 8.73
N ARG A 94 10.85 -14.25 9.84
CA ARG A 94 11.88 -14.60 10.84
C ARG A 94 12.94 -15.51 10.23
N GLY A 95 14.20 -15.27 10.57
CA GLY A 95 15.34 -16.06 10.08
C GLY A 95 16.04 -15.48 8.86
N TYR A 96 15.50 -14.41 8.26
CA TYR A 96 16.15 -13.68 7.18
C TYR A 96 16.88 -12.43 7.66
N THR A 97 17.78 -11.93 6.83
CA THR A 97 18.54 -10.71 7.09
C THR A 97 17.60 -9.50 7.18
N LEU A 98 17.76 -8.74 8.25
CA LEU A 98 17.17 -7.43 8.43
C LEU A 98 18.23 -6.37 8.09
N PHE A 99 17.97 -5.59 7.05
CA PHE A 99 18.86 -4.53 6.62
C PHE A 99 18.66 -3.25 7.47
N PRO A 100 19.61 -2.29 7.42
CA PRO A 100 19.45 -0.98 8.03
C PRO A 100 18.20 -0.24 7.49
N HIS A 101 17.80 0.83 8.16
CA HIS A 101 16.80 1.75 7.65
C HIS A 101 17.27 2.49 6.40
N ALA A 102 16.34 2.97 5.57
CA ALA A 102 16.63 3.58 4.27
C ALA A 102 17.63 4.75 4.35
N MET A 103 17.57 5.58 5.39
CA MET A 103 18.49 6.71 5.59
C MET A 103 19.98 6.29 5.65
N ALA A 104 20.26 5.04 6.05
CA ALA A 104 21.63 4.56 6.07
C ALA A 104 22.26 4.42 4.66
N PHE A 105 21.46 4.27 3.62
CA PHE A 105 21.95 4.20 2.24
C PHE A 105 22.48 5.53 1.75
N ASP A 106 21.94 6.67 2.20
CA ASP A 106 22.45 7.98 1.80
C ASP A 106 23.89 8.22 2.26
N ALA A 107 24.28 7.63 3.39
CA ALA A 107 25.68 7.68 3.88
C ALA A 107 26.71 6.99 2.97
N LEU A 108 26.27 6.23 1.96
CA LEU A 108 27.14 5.60 0.96
C LEU A 108 27.59 6.58 -0.16
N GLY A 109 27.10 7.82 -0.14
CA GLY A 109 27.50 8.84 -1.11
C GLY A 109 27.19 8.43 -2.56
N ASP A 110 28.20 8.42 -3.43
CA ASP A 110 28.05 8.12 -4.86
C ASP A 110 27.64 6.66 -5.15
N ASP A 111 27.91 5.74 -4.24
CA ASP A 111 27.51 4.33 -4.38
C ASP A 111 26.05 4.05 -3.98
N ALA A 112 25.37 5.00 -3.35
CA ALA A 112 24.05 4.77 -2.75
C ALA A 112 23.00 4.29 -3.77
N GLU A 113 22.90 4.90 -4.95
CA GLU A 113 21.92 4.50 -5.97
C GLU A 113 22.11 3.04 -6.40
N LYS A 114 23.34 2.65 -6.66
CA LYS A 114 23.69 1.26 -7.02
C LYS A 114 23.33 0.30 -5.88
N GLN A 115 23.63 0.66 -4.63
CA GLN A 115 23.36 -0.18 -3.48
C GLN A 115 21.85 -0.28 -3.18
N VAL A 116 21.09 0.80 -3.34
CA VAL A 116 19.62 0.79 -3.21
C VAL A 116 18.98 -0.08 -4.31
N TYR A 117 19.43 0.04 -5.55
CA TYR A 117 18.97 -0.83 -6.65
C TYR A 117 19.21 -2.32 -6.32
N GLU A 118 20.43 -2.71 -5.94
CA GLU A 118 20.76 -4.09 -5.60
C GLU A 118 20.00 -4.58 -4.35
N PHE A 119 19.87 -3.73 -3.33
CA PHE A 119 19.07 -4.04 -2.15
C PHE A 119 17.61 -4.35 -2.52
N ALA A 120 16.98 -3.48 -3.32
CA ALA A 120 15.59 -3.66 -3.75
C ALA A 120 15.44 -4.92 -4.62
N ARG A 121 16.38 -5.16 -5.54
CA ARG A 121 16.36 -6.34 -6.42
C ARG A 121 16.49 -7.65 -5.64
N LEU A 122 17.42 -7.72 -4.71
CA LEU A 122 17.63 -8.91 -3.87
C LEU A 122 16.43 -9.14 -2.92
N THR A 123 15.90 -8.06 -2.35
CA THR A 123 14.68 -8.10 -1.53
C THR A 123 13.48 -8.63 -2.33
N ALA A 124 13.30 -8.13 -3.55
CA ALA A 124 12.24 -8.58 -4.44
C ALA A 124 12.38 -10.04 -4.85
N LEU A 125 13.58 -10.50 -5.21
CA LEU A 125 13.83 -11.92 -5.51
C LEU A 125 13.52 -12.81 -4.32
N ALA A 126 13.95 -12.42 -3.12
CA ALA A 126 13.66 -13.17 -1.89
C ALA A 126 12.15 -13.17 -1.59
N ALA A 127 11.47 -12.05 -1.76
CA ALA A 127 10.02 -11.93 -1.59
C ALA A 127 9.26 -12.86 -2.57
N ARG A 128 9.63 -12.84 -3.86
CA ARG A 128 9.04 -13.70 -4.89
C ARG A 128 9.25 -15.19 -4.60
N ALA A 129 10.42 -15.57 -4.10
CA ALA A 129 10.70 -16.95 -3.70
C ALA A 129 9.79 -17.46 -2.55
N HIS A 130 9.19 -16.53 -1.79
CA HIS A 130 8.25 -16.83 -0.69
C HIS A 130 6.79 -16.54 -1.03
N GLY A 131 6.46 -16.31 -2.32
CA GLY A 131 5.10 -16.05 -2.76
C GLY A 131 4.59 -14.64 -2.47
N ILE A 132 5.48 -13.69 -2.13
CA ILE A 132 5.14 -12.26 -1.97
C ILE A 132 5.30 -11.57 -3.32
N HIS A 133 4.27 -10.82 -3.74
CA HIS A 133 4.18 -10.24 -5.09
C HIS A 133 4.45 -8.73 -5.10
N MET A 134 4.17 -8.06 -3.98
CA MET A 134 4.31 -6.61 -3.86
C MET A 134 4.97 -6.23 -2.54
N THR A 135 5.74 -5.15 -2.59
CA THR A 135 6.33 -4.51 -1.41
C THR A 135 5.73 -3.12 -1.23
N PHE A 136 5.28 -2.82 -0.01
CA PHE A 136 4.86 -1.47 0.34
C PHE A 136 6.10 -0.63 0.68
N SER A 137 6.93 -0.44 -0.33
CA SER A 137 8.19 0.30 -0.38
C SER A 137 8.42 0.74 -1.83
N PRO A 138 9.18 1.82 -2.04
CA PRO A 138 9.98 2.60 -1.09
C PRO A 138 9.16 3.60 -0.27
N VAL A 139 9.72 4.02 0.89
CA VAL A 139 9.29 5.23 1.58
C VAL A 139 9.82 6.42 0.77
N ALA A 140 8.92 7.11 0.08
CA ALA A 140 9.20 8.26 -0.78
C ALA A 140 9.05 9.61 -0.05
N ASP A 141 8.70 9.55 1.25
CA ASP A 141 8.63 10.74 2.10
C ASP A 141 10.00 11.40 2.23
N VAL A 142 10.02 12.74 2.20
CA VAL A 142 11.22 13.54 2.50
C VAL A 142 11.18 13.90 3.98
N ASN A 143 12.21 13.50 4.77
CA ASN A 143 12.24 13.73 6.22
C ASN A 143 12.60 15.18 6.55
N ILE A 144 11.66 16.11 6.29
CA ILE A 144 11.86 17.55 6.43
C ILE A 144 11.93 17.95 7.91
N ASP A 145 11.03 17.38 8.74
CA ASP A 145 11.02 17.64 10.17
C ASP A 145 11.76 16.55 10.93
N PRO A 146 12.90 16.86 11.57
CA PRO A 146 13.65 15.88 12.36
C PRO A 146 12.91 15.37 13.60
N ARG A 147 11.79 16.01 13.99
CA ARG A 147 10.93 15.58 15.09
C ARG A 147 9.85 14.62 14.67
N ASN A 148 9.73 14.33 13.38
CA ASN A 148 8.74 13.39 12.85
C ASN A 148 8.94 12.01 13.50
N PRO A 149 7.95 11.49 14.27
CA PRO A 149 8.13 10.24 15.00
C PRO A 149 7.96 8.99 14.13
N ILE A 150 7.36 9.13 12.94
CA ILE A 150 6.94 8.00 12.10
C ILE A 150 7.88 7.78 10.93
N ILE A 151 8.26 8.83 10.20
CA ILE A 151 9.10 8.70 9.01
C ILE A 151 10.57 8.60 9.40
N ALA A 152 11.12 9.62 10.05
CA ALA A 152 12.47 9.59 10.61
C ALA A 152 13.47 8.84 9.70
N THR A 153 14.12 7.80 10.22
CA THR A 153 15.13 6.99 9.50
C THR A 153 14.54 6.07 8.41
N ARG A 154 13.22 5.98 8.29
CA ARG A 154 12.57 5.22 7.20
C ARG A 154 12.71 5.92 5.86
N ALA A 155 12.76 7.26 5.83
CA ALA A 155 13.08 8.01 4.62
C ALA A 155 14.53 7.82 4.19
N PHE A 156 14.81 8.00 2.90
CA PHE A 156 16.19 7.99 2.39
C PHE A 156 16.98 9.24 2.81
N GLY A 157 16.32 10.33 3.19
CA GLY A 157 16.97 11.57 3.61
C GLY A 157 16.01 12.75 3.69
N ASN A 158 16.58 13.97 3.73
CA ASN A 158 15.86 15.23 3.83
C ASN A 158 16.05 16.16 2.59
N ASP A 159 16.83 15.73 1.60
CA ASP A 159 16.97 16.42 0.32
C ASP A 159 16.02 15.76 -0.70
N PRO A 160 15.02 16.49 -1.25
CA PRO A 160 14.00 15.90 -2.12
C PRO A 160 14.57 15.33 -3.42
N GLN A 161 15.63 15.92 -3.97
CA GLN A 161 16.27 15.42 -5.20
C GLN A 161 17.05 14.13 -4.93
N ARG A 162 17.74 14.08 -3.80
CA ARG A 162 18.46 12.87 -3.38
C ARG A 162 17.50 11.73 -3.06
N VAL A 163 16.40 12.01 -2.34
CA VAL A 163 15.35 11.03 -2.09
C VAL A 163 14.75 10.53 -3.41
N ALA A 164 14.49 11.41 -4.37
CA ALA A 164 13.97 11.04 -5.69
C ALA A 164 14.90 10.08 -6.44
N GLN A 165 16.22 10.32 -6.43
CA GLN A 165 17.22 9.43 -7.03
C GLN A 165 17.17 8.03 -6.41
N LEU A 166 17.18 7.94 -5.08
CA LEU A 166 17.18 6.68 -4.36
C LEU A 166 15.84 5.92 -4.49
N VAL A 167 14.73 6.63 -4.47
CA VAL A 167 13.39 6.07 -4.74
C VAL A 167 13.33 5.49 -6.16
N THR A 168 13.84 6.20 -7.16
CA THR A 168 13.90 5.71 -8.55
C THR A 168 14.74 4.43 -8.65
N ALA A 169 15.91 4.40 -8.00
CA ALA A 169 16.77 3.21 -7.95
C ALA A 169 16.06 2.03 -7.29
N TYR A 170 15.32 2.27 -6.20
CA TYR A 170 14.52 1.23 -5.53
C TYR A 170 13.44 0.65 -6.45
N VAL A 171 12.66 1.51 -7.11
CA VAL A 171 11.59 1.09 -8.05
C VAL A 171 12.18 0.20 -9.14
N ALA A 172 13.27 0.64 -9.78
CA ALA A 172 13.94 -0.13 -10.83
C ALA A 172 14.47 -1.49 -10.31
N GLY A 173 15.07 -1.52 -9.12
CA GLY A 173 15.56 -2.75 -8.49
C GLY A 173 14.43 -3.72 -8.15
N SER A 174 13.34 -3.23 -7.57
CA SER A 174 12.16 -4.04 -7.23
C SER A 174 11.53 -4.68 -8.47
N GLN A 175 11.37 -3.90 -9.55
CA GLN A 175 10.87 -4.41 -10.83
C GLN A 175 11.81 -5.47 -11.43
N ALA A 176 13.12 -5.24 -11.40
CA ALA A 176 14.11 -6.20 -11.88
C ALA A 176 14.11 -7.51 -11.07
N GLY A 177 13.73 -7.47 -9.79
CA GLY A 177 13.51 -8.63 -8.93
C GLY A 177 12.14 -9.28 -9.04
N GLY A 178 11.21 -8.69 -9.82
CA GLY A 178 9.87 -9.23 -10.10
C GLY A 178 8.82 -8.91 -9.05
N CYS A 179 9.01 -7.89 -8.19
CA CYS A 179 8.00 -7.38 -7.27
C CYS A 179 7.45 -6.03 -7.71
N LEU A 180 6.15 -5.83 -7.46
CA LEU A 180 5.49 -4.54 -7.58
C LEU A 180 5.91 -3.66 -6.39
N ALA A 181 6.48 -2.49 -6.68
CA ALA A 181 6.82 -1.49 -5.67
C ALA A 181 5.64 -0.54 -5.42
N ALA A 182 5.41 -0.13 -4.17
CA ALA A 182 4.44 0.90 -3.81
C ALA A 182 5.14 2.05 -3.10
N ALA A 183 5.26 3.21 -3.75
CA ALA A 183 5.82 4.40 -3.10
C ALA A 183 4.83 4.97 -2.07
N LYS A 184 5.34 5.34 -0.88
CA LYS A 184 4.53 5.78 0.25
C LYS A 184 5.18 6.91 1.03
N HIS A 185 4.39 7.74 1.72
CA HIS A 185 2.94 7.82 1.85
C HIS A 185 2.44 9.09 1.14
N PHE A 186 1.76 8.91 0.02
CA PHE A 186 1.35 10.03 -0.86
C PHE A 186 0.31 10.95 -0.18
N PRO A 187 0.45 12.27 -0.29
CA PRO A 187 1.41 13.07 -1.07
C PRO A 187 2.69 13.49 -0.31
N GLY A 188 3.00 12.90 0.84
CA GLY A 188 4.22 13.11 1.62
C GLY A 188 3.94 13.29 3.11
N HIS A 189 4.48 12.40 3.95
CA HIS A 189 4.28 12.32 5.40
C HIS A 189 5.47 12.86 6.21
N GLY A 190 6.54 13.33 5.54
CA GLY A 190 7.80 13.68 6.20
C GLY A 190 7.79 14.98 6.99
N ASN A 191 6.73 15.80 6.87
CA ASN A 191 6.55 17.10 7.52
C ASN A 191 5.40 17.06 8.54
N THR A 192 5.26 15.99 9.31
CA THR A 192 4.27 15.85 10.38
C THR A 192 4.93 15.77 11.75
N HIS A 193 4.22 16.23 12.78
CA HIS A 193 4.67 16.16 14.19
C HIS A 193 3.91 15.12 14.99
N GLU A 194 2.83 14.57 14.43
CA GLU A 194 1.93 13.62 15.07
C GLU A 194 2.01 12.26 14.38
N ASP A 195 1.73 11.22 15.15
CA ASP A 195 1.70 9.84 14.67
C ASP A 195 0.32 9.51 14.10
N SER A 196 0.24 9.22 12.80
CA SER A 196 -1.00 8.84 12.10
C SER A 196 -1.64 7.55 12.62
N HIS A 197 -0.93 6.73 13.41
CA HIS A 197 -1.51 5.58 14.09
C HIS A 197 -2.45 5.96 15.25
N HIS A 198 -2.32 7.18 15.81
CA HIS A 198 -3.04 7.62 17.00
C HIS A 198 -3.95 8.82 16.77
N ALA A 199 -3.66 9.65 15.77
CA ALA A 199 -4.41 10.86 15.44
C ALA A 199 -4.37 11.11 13.94
N LEU A 200 -5.15 12.08 13.43
CA LEU A 200 -5.05 12.57 12.07
C LEU A 200 -4.05 13.72 12.00
N PRO A 201 -2.80 13.50 11.52
CA PRO A 201 -1.82 14.56 11.40
C PRO A 201 -2.21 15.51 10.26
N THR A 202 -1.65 16.73 10.31
CA THR A 202 -1.87 17.75 9.28
C THR A 202 -0.54 18.32 8.78
N VAL A 203 -0.39 18.41 7.46
CA VAL A 203 0.71 19.11 6.79
C VAL A 203 0.20 20.46 6.30
N HIS A 204 0.81 21.55 6.81
CA HIS A 204 0.41 22.94 6.52
C HIS A 204 1.19 23.60 5.38
N GLY A 205 2.00 22.87 4.61
CA GLY A 205 2.73 23.40 3.47
C GLY A 205 1.80 23.92 2.37
N THR A 206 2.22 24.98 1.67
CA THR A 206 1.53 25.43 0.46
C THR A 206 1.69 24.43 -0.67
N ARG A 207 0.87 24.55 -1.73
CA ARG A 207 1.00 23.70 -2.94
C ARG A 207 2.37 23.84 -3.58
N GLU A 208 2.89 25.06 -3.64
CA GLU A 208 4.19 25.39 -4.23
C GLU A 208 5.34 24.78 -3.41
N GLU A 209 5.28 24.86 -2.09
CA GLU A 209 6.27 24.24 -1.19
C GLU A 209 6.25 22.73 -1.34
N MET A 210 5.07 22.11 -1.30
CA MET A 210 4.93 20.65 -1.48
C MET A 210 5.37 20.20 -2.88
N ALA A 211 5.08 20.95 -3.92
CA ALA A 211 5.53 20.63 -5.27
C ALA A 211 7.05 20.69 -5.42
N ALA A 212 7.71 21.57 -4.65
CA ALA A 212 9.17 21.72 -4.65
C ALA A 212 9.86 20.69 -3.72
N CYS A 213 9.14 19.99 -2.85
CA CYS A 213 9.72 19.11 -1.85
C CYS A 213 9.03 17.73 -1.84
N GLU A 214 7.87 17.60 -1.19
CA GLU A 214 7.22 16.31 -0.91
C GLU A 214 6.84 15.54 -2.17
N LEU A 215 6.39 16.23 -3.22
CA LEU A 215 5.95 15.59 -4.48
C LEU A 215 7.11 15.19 -5.39
N VAL A 216 8.31 15.72 -5.20
CA VAL A 216 9.47 15.44 -6.07
C VAL A 216 9.81 13.95 -6.17
N PRO A 217 9.92 13.18 -5.07
CA PRO A 217 10.19 11.75 -5.15
C PRO A 217 9.06 10.95 -5.79
N PHE A 218 7.81 11.33 -5.58
CA PHE A 218 6.66 10.66 -6.19
C PHE A 218 6.61 10.91 -7.71
N GLN A 219 6.90 12.13 -8.17
CA GLN A 219 6.99 12.45 -9.59
C GLN A 219 8.10 11.62 -10.26
N ALA A 220 9.26 11.52 -9.63
CA ALA A 220 10.36 10.71 -10.13
C ALA A 220 10.01 9.21 -10.18
N ALA A 221 9.34 8.69 -9.14
CA ALA A 221 8.88 7.30 -9.11
C ALA A 221 7.87 7.00 -10.22
N ILE A 222 6.89 7.90 -10.45
CA ILE A 222 5.92 7.78 -11.55
C ILE A 222 6.63 7.75 -12.90
N ALA A 223 7.57 8.67 -13.13
CA ALA A 223 8.37 8.71 -14.36
C ALA A 223 9.22 7.44 -14.58
N ALA A 224 9.59 6.75 -13.48
CA ALA A 224 10.31 5.47 -13.51
C ALA A 224 9.37 4.25 -13.72
N GLY A 225 8.06 4.46 -13.94
CA GLY A 225 7.09 3.39 -14.17
C GLY A 225 6.61 2.70 -12.88
N LEU A 226 6.48 3.44 -11.79
CA LEU A 226 5.96 2.94 -10.52
C LEU A 226 4.55 2.32 -10.70
N PRO A 227 4.31 1.06 -10.29
CA PRO A 227 3.00 0.43 -10.46
C PRO A 227 1.97 0.81 -9.39
N LEU A 228 2.41 1.15 -8.17
CA LEU A 228 1.53 1.39 -7.02
C LEU A 228 1.92 2.64 -6.23
N ILE A 229 0.93 3.39 -5.77
CA ILE A 229 1.10 4.46 -4.79
C ILE A 229 0.23 4.17 -3.57
N MET A 230 0.82 4.24 -2.37
CA MET A 230 0.10 4.12 -1.11
C MET A 230 -0.23 5.51 -0.56
N THR A 231 -1.49 5.71 -0.16
CA THR A 231 -1.99 6.99 0.36
C THR A 231 -1.62 7.19 1.82
N ALA A 232 -1.45 8.45 2.23
CA ALA A 232 -1.25 8.83 3.62
C ALA A 232 -2.58 9.06 4.35
N HIS A 233 -2.67 8.64 5.63
CA HIS A 233 -3.74 9.07 6.54
C HIS A 233 -3.35 10.40 7.20
N VAL A 234 -3.19 11.44 6.37
CA VAL A 234 -2.73 12.79 6.73
C VAL A 234 -3.59 13.81 6.01
N SER A 235 -3.96 14.90 6.67
CA SER A 235 -4.70 16.02 6.09
C SER A 235 -3.76 17.04 5.46
N TYR A 236 -4.17 17.61 4.31
CA TYR A 236 -3.41 18.60 3.54
C TYR A 236 -4.33 19.77 3.13
N PRO A 237 -4.56 20.75 4.02
CA PRO A 237 -5.54 21.82 3.79
C PRO A 237 -5.29 22.66 2.54
N SER A 238 -4.04 22.73 2.07
CA SER A 238 -3.69 23.43 0.82
C SER A 238 -4.23 22.73 -0.44
N TRP A 239 -4.47 21.41 -0.36
CA TRP A 239 -5.04 20.61 -1.44
C TRP A 239 -6.52 20.32 -1.24
N ASP A 240 -6.93 20.05 0.01
CA ASP A 240 -8.31 19.73 0.37
C ASP A 240 -8.71 20.44 1.67
N ALA A 241 -9.51 21.50 1.55
CA ALA A 241 -9.96 22.29 2.68
C ALA A 241 -11.03 21.58 3.55
N SER A 242 -11.51 20.38 3.16
CA SER A 242 -12.49 19.61 3.94
C SER A 242 -11.90 19.06 5.25
N GLY A 243 -10.56 18.95 5.35
CA GLY A 243 -9.87 18.33 6.47
C GLY A 243 -9.75 16.80 6.35
N ASN A 244 -10.27 16.20 5.28
CA ASN A 244 -10.12 14.77 5.03
C ASN A 244 -8.64 14.39 4.86
N PRO A 245 -8.22 13.18 5.30
CA PRO A 245 -6.91 12.65 4.95
C PRO A 245 -6.81 12.38 3.45
N ALA A 246 -5.58 12.29 2.92
CA ALA A 246 -5.36 12.04 1.50
C ALA A 246 -6.09 10.78 1.00
N THR A 247 -6.19 9.73 1.81
CA THR A 247 -6.93 8.49 1.51
C THR A 247 -8.41 8.72 1.20
N LEU A 248 -9.01 9.79 1.74
CA LEU A 248 -10.43 10.14 1.57
C LEU A 248 -10.62 11.40 0.69
N SER A 249 -9.54 11.94 0.13
CA SER A 249 -9.53 13.21 -0.58
C SER A 249 -9.58 13.03 -2.09
N LYS A 250 -10.74 13.29 -2.69
CA LYS A 250 -10.87 13.33 -4.15
C LYS A 250 -9.97 14.39 -4.80
N PRO A 251 -9.81 15.65 -4.28
CA PRO A 251 -8.86 16.60 -4.81
C PRO A 251 -7.42 16.07 -4.87
N ILE A 252 -6.97 15.31 -3.86
CA ILE A 252 -5.62 14.77 -3.83
C ILE A 252 -5.48 13.58 -4.80
N LEU A 253 -6.44 12.65 -4.81
CA LEU A 253 -6.30 11.42 -5.58
C LEU A 253 -6.72 11.58 -7.05
N GLN A 254 -7.74 12.39 -7.34
CA GLN A 254 -8.22 12.56 -8.70
C GLN A 254 -7.60 13.79 -9.39
N ASP A 255 -7.59 14.96 -8.71
CA ASP A 255 -7.13 16.18 -9.39
C ASP A 255 -5.60 16.24 -9.39
N LEU A 256 -4.94 16.09 -8.24
CA LEU A 256 -3.46 16.11 -8.17
C LEU A 256 -2.84 14.82 -8.76
N LEU A 257 -3.12 13.64 -8.19
CA LEU A 257 -2.41 12.42 -8.57
C LEU A 257 -2.74 11.96 -10.00
N ARG A 258 -4.03 11.82 -10.33
CA ARG A 258 -4.45 11.41 -11.67
C ARG A 258 -4.39 12.56 -12.68
N GLY A 259 -4.89 13.75 -12.28
CA GLY A 259 -5.03 14.91 -13.17
C GLY A 259 -3.71 15.59 -13.50
N GLU A 260 -2.94 16.02 -12.50
CA GLU A 260 -1.70 16.77 -12.68
C GLU A 260 -0.48 15.87 -12.86
N MET A 261 -0.29 14.87 -11.96
CA MET A 261 0.88 13.99 -11.98
C MET A 261 0.75 12.84 -12.99
N LYS A 262 -0.45 12.61 -13.58
CA LYS A 262 -0.70 11.58 -14.60
C LYS A 262 -0.36 10.15 -14.17
N PHE A 263 -0.58 9.81 -12.92
CA PHE A 263 -0.37 8.47 -12.43
C PHE A 263 -1.46 7.51 -12.96
N GLU A 264 -1.08 6.44 -13.64
CA GLU A 264 -1.99 5.46 -14.24
C GLU A 264 -2.06 4.13 -13.46
N GLY A 265 -1.09 3.86 -12.57
CA GLY A 265 -1.05 2.65 -11.76
C GLY A 265 -2.15 2.57 -10.68
N ALA A 266 -2.16 1.52 -9.87
CA ALA A 266 -3.16 1.35 -8.82
C ALA A 266 -2.83 2.19 -7.58
N VAL A 267 -3.87 2.77 -6.97
CA VAL A 267 -3.79 3.48 -5.68
C VAL A 267 -4.19 2.51 -4.58
N VAL A 268 -3.32 2.34 -3.60
CA VAL A 268 -3.56 1.48 -2.45
C VAL A 268 -3.70 2.33 -1.18
N SER A 269 -4.66 2.01 -0.30
CA SER A 269 -4.74 2.68 1.01
C SER A 269 -3.56 2.28 1.89
N ASP A 270 -3.20 3.08 2.89
CA ASP A 270 -2.55 2.55 4.09
C ASP A 270 -3.56 1.69 4.87
N SER A 271 -3.13 1.05 5.97
CA SER A 271 -4.00 0.18 6.77
C SER A 271 -5.27 0.90 7.22
N LEU A 272 -6.44 0.40 6.79
CA LEU A 272 -7.73 0.96 7.18
C LEU A 272 -8.11 0.68 8.65
N LEU A 273 -7.28 -0.08 9.38
CA LEU A 273 -7.42 -0.29 10.82
C LEU A 273 -6.76 0.82 11.65
N MET A 274 -6.02 1.75 11.03
CA MET A 274 -5.40 2.89 11.73
C MET A 274 -6.46 3.88 12.22
N GLU A 275 -6.32 4.33 13.49
CA GLU A 275 -7.31 5.21 14.15
C GLU A 275 -7.46 6.57 13.43
N GLY A 276 -6.42 7.07 12.78
CA GLY A 276 -6.46 8.35 12.03
C GLY A 276 -7.52 8.39 10.92
N VAL A 277 -7.95 7.23 10.40
CA VAL A 277 -9.02 7.14 9.40
C VAL A 277 -10.24 6.39 9.91
N LYS A 278 -10.03 5.29 10.63
CA LYS A 278 -11.11 4.41 11.10
C LYS A 278 -12.10 5.10 12.03
N SER A 279 -11.61 5.96 12.94
CA SER A 279 -12.44 6.67 13.92
C SER A 279 -13.42 7.69 13.31
N GLN A 280 -13.31 7.97 12.02
CA GLN A 280 -14.18 8.91 11.31
C GLN A 280 -15.49 8.26 10.81
N PHE A 281 -15.63 6.93 10.91
CA PHE A 281 -16.75 6.17 10.38
C PHE A 281 -17.35 5.21 11.41
N ASP A 282 -18.65 5.01 11.34
CA ASP A 282 -19.38 4.11 12.24
C ASP A 282 -19.08 2.63 11.95
N ASN A 283 -18.75 2.32 10.70
CA ASN A 283 -18.45 0.94 10.26
C ASN A 283 -17.47 0.89 9.09
N GLU A 284 -16.84 -0.27 8.93
CA GLU A 284 -15.80 -0.51 7.92
C GLU A 284 -16.32 -0.42 6.47
N GLY A 285 -17.59 -0.80 6.23
CA GLY A 285 -18.19 -0.72 4.90
C GLY A 285 -18.34 0.72 4.42
N GLU A 286 -18.71 1.64 5.31
CA GLU A 286 -18.78 3.06 5.02
C GLU A 286 -17.39 3.65 4.73
N LEU A 287 -16.41 3.33 5.55
CA LEU A 287 -15.02 3.75 5.32
C LEU A 287 -14.54 3.31 3.92
N VAL A 288 -14.70 2.04 3.57
CA VAL A 288 -14.27 1.51 2.27
C VAL A 288 -15.05 2.14 1.10
N LEU A 289 -16.33 2.41 1.27
CA LEU A 289 -17.12 3.17 0.26
C LEU A 289 -16.47 4.54 0.00
N HIS A 290 -16.15 5.27 1.04
CA HIS A 290 -15.57 6.61 0.91
C HIS A 290 -14.15 6.59 0.31
N THR A 291 -13.32 5.60 0.64
CA THR A 291 -12.00 5.44 0.01
C THR A 291 -12.11 5.14 -1.48
N LEU A 292 -13.03 4.25 -1.89
CA LEU A 292 -13.31 3.96 -3.30
C LEU A 292 -13.79 5.21 -4.06
N LEU A 293 -14.71 5.98 -3.47
CA LEU A 293 -15.22 7.21 -4.07
C LEU A 293 -14.14 8.30 -4.18
N ALA A 294 -13.19 8.35 -3.25
CA ALA A 294 -12.04 9.25 -3.32
C ALA A 294 -11.07 8.87 -4.44
N GLY A 295 -10.94 7.58 -4.79
CA GLY A 295 -10.05 7.13 -5.87
C GLY A 295 -9.06 6.05 -5.48
N VAL A 296 -9.16 5.48 -4.27
CA VAL A 296 -8.37 4.32 -3.86
C VAL A 296 -8.88 3.08 -4.59
N ASP A 297 -7.98 2.27 -5.15
CA ASP A 297 -8.30 1.05 -5.89
C ASP A 297 -8.20 -0.19 -5.00
N LEU A 298 -7.14 -0.32 -4.19
CA LEU A 298 -6.90 -1.44 -3.29
C LEU A 298 -7.09 -1.04 -1.82
N GLN A 299 -7.89 -1.79 -1.10
CA GLN A 299 -8.26 -1.54 0.30
C GLN A 299 -7.45 -2.46 1.21
N LEU A 300 -6.44 -1.91 1.91
CA LEU A 300 -5.60 -2.72 2.78
C LEU A 300 -6.21 -2.93 4.16
N ASP A 301 -6.02 -4.16 4.65
CA ASP A 301 -6.29 -4.51 6.02
C ASP A 301 -7.78 -4.51 6.40
N VAL A 302 -8.60 -4.98 5.45
CA VAL A 302 -10.04 -5.17 5.68
C VAL A 302 -10.24 -6.29 6.70
N ASN A 303 -10.94 -5.98 7.79
CA ASN A 303 -11.16 -6.90 8.89
C ASN A 303 -12.34 -7.86 8.64
N ASP A 304 -13.47 -7.36 8.15
CA ASP A 304 -14.64 -8.16 7.78
C ASP A 304 -15.07 -7.95 6.33
N PRO A 305 -14.53 -8.73 5.39
CA PRO A 305 -14.92 -8.65 3.98
C PRO A 305 -16.42 -8.85 3.75
N GLY A 306 -17.10 -9.61 4.61
CA GLY A 306 -18.53 -9.87 4.47
C GLY A 306 -19.37 -8.61 4.70
N VAL A 307 -19.05 -7.84 5.75
CA VAL A 307 -19.68 -6.56 6.06
C VAL A 307 -19.39 -5.54 4.96
N VAL A 308 -18.11 -5.43 4.55
CA VAL A 308 -17.70 -4.49 3.51
C VAL A 308 -18.41 -4.79 2.18
N LEU A 309 -18.42 -6.05 1.74
CA LEU A 309 -19.06 -6.42 0.47
C LEU A 309 -20.57 -6.14 0.49
N ALA A 310 -21.25 -6.43 1.59
CA ALA A 310 -22.69 -6.14 1.71
C ALA A 310 -22.97 -4.63 1.62
N ALA A 311 -22.15 -3.80 2.27
CA ALA A 311 -22.30 -2.34 2.23
C ALA A 311 -22.03 -1.78 0.81
N LEU A 312 -20.99 -2.27 0.13
CA LEU A 312 -20.64 -1.83 -1.22
C LEU A 312 -21.68 -2.27 -2.27
N GLU A 313 -22.19 -3.51 -2.17
CA GLU A 313 -23.27 -3.99 -3.04
C GLU A 313 -24.52 -3.12 -2.88
N GLN A 314 -24.88 -2.78 -1.63
CA GLN A 314 -26.01 -1.86 -1.35
C GLN A 314 -25.71 -0.46 -1.92
N ALA A 315 -24.50 0.07 -1.73
CA ALA A 315 -24.13 1.38 -2.27
C ALA A 315 -24.20 1.44 -3.81
N VAL A 316 -23.87 0.34 -4.51
CA VAL A 316 -24.07 0.25 -5.97
C VAL A 316 -25.57 0.21 -6.31
N ALA A 317 -26.37 -0.58 -5.59
CA ALA A 317 -27.81 -0.67 -5.81
C ALA A 317 -28.53 0.67 -5.59
N ASP A 318 -28.07 1.46 -4.61
CA ASP A 318 -28.60 2.79 -4.29
C ASP A 318 -28.07 3.91 -5.22
N GLY A 319 -27.12 3.56 -6.11
CA GLY A 319 -26.48 4.53 -7.03
C GLY A 319 -25.46 5.46 -6.35
N LEU A 320 -25.06 5.18 -5.11
CA LEU A 320 -24.03 5.92 -4.37
C LEU A 320 -22.62 5.59 -4.88
N LEU A 321 -22.36 4.32 -5.20
CA LEU A 321 -21.10 3.85 -5.82
C LEU A 321 -21.36 3.54 -7.30
N PRO A 322 -20.83 4.34 -8.24
CA PRO A 322 -20.95 4.05 -9.67
C PRO A 322 -20.24 2.73 -10.03
N LEU A 323 -20.92 1.84 -10.78
CA LEU A 323 -20.30 0.61 -11.26
C LEU A 323 -19.04 0.87 -12.09
N ALA A 324 -19.02 1.95 -12.87
CA ALA A 324 -17.85 2.38 -13.64
C ALA A 324 -16.62 2.62 -12.75
N ARG A 325 -16.79 3.12 -11.49
CA ARG A 325 -15.68 3.30 -10.55
C ARG A 325 -15.14 1.95 -10.05
N VAL A 326 -16.03 0.98 -9.86
CA VAL A 326 -15.63 -0.39 -9.50
C VAL A 326 -14.86 -1.04 -10.64
N ASP A 327 -15.36 -0.93 -11.86
CA ASP A 327 -14.72 -1.46 -13.06
C ASP A 327 -13.35 -0.84 -13.29
N GLU A 328 -13.22 0.48 -13.16
CA GLU A 328 -11.97 1.23 -13.25
C GLU A 328 -10.92 0.76 -12.22
N ALA A 329 -11.33 0.52 -10.97
CA ALA A 329 -10.43 -0.02 -9.95
C ALA A 329 -9.97 -1.44 -10.30
N CYS A 330 -10.90 -2.30 -10.73
CA CYS A 330 -10.58 -3.66 -11.13
C CYS A 330 -9.64 -3.72 -12.34
N GLU A 331 -9.81 -2.85 -13.34
CA GLU A 331 -8.91 -2.77 -14.50
C GLU A 331 -7.46 -2.47 -14.13
N ARG A 332 -7.24 -1.69 -13.05
CA ARG A 332 -5.90 -1.39 -12.55
C ARG A 332 -5.30 -2.51 -11.69
N VAL A 333 -6.15 -3.35 -11.12
CA VAL A 333 -5.74 -4.41 -10.18
C VAL A 333 -5.50 -5.73 -10.89
N LEU A 334 -6.27 -6.05 -11.91
CA LEU A 334 -6.18 -7.29 -12.70
C LEU A 334 -5.10 -7.19 -13.77
#